data_95d8c76a6c91d16ec63cc253c6378c38
#
_entry.id   95d8c76a6c91d16ec63cc253c6378c38
#
_cell.length_a   1.000
_cell.length_b   1.000
_cell.length_c   1.000
_cell.angle_alpha   90.00
_cell.angle_beta   90.00
_cell.angle_gamma   90.00
#
_symmetry.space_group_name_H-M   'P 1'
#
loop_
_entity.id
_entity.type
_entity.pdbx_description
1 polymer ?
#
loop_
_entity_poly.entity_id
_entity_poly.type
_entity_poly.pdbx_seq_one_letter_code
_entity_poly.pdbx_strand_id
1 'polypeptide(L)'
;GKITKLGRSFARSSDYDAMGAQTKFVQCPEGELQKRKEVVHTVSLHEIDVINSRQQGFLALFAGDTGEIKPEVREQINQKVAEWREEGKAEIVPGVLFIDEVHMLDIECFSFLNRALESDMAPVLVLATNRGITRIRGTNYNSPHGIPIDLLDRLLIIHTKPYTETEVGEILDIRCEEEDVELTDGGKELLTKIGMECSLRYAIHMISTAALVAAKRKSAEVDVPDIRRVYSLFVDVKRSTQFLMEYQSEFMFNEVPGGSEDPANH
;
A
#
# COMPACT_ATOMS: atom_id res chain seq x y z
N GLY A 1 -20.40 -34.81 18.59
CA GLY A 1 -20.68 -36.17 19.08
C GLY A 1 -22.02 -36.27 19.77
N LYS A 2 -22.60 -37.46 19.77
CA LYS A 2 -23.87 -37.75 20.44
C LYS A 2 -23.55 -38.30 21.84
N ILE A 3 -24.08 -37.67 22.90
CA ILE A 3 -23.98 -38.22 24.26
C ILE A 3 -25.02 -39.32 24.39
N THR A 4 -24.56 -40.54 24.66
CA THR A 4 -25.42 -41.72 24.81
C THR A 4 -25.78 -42.00 26.26
N LYS A 5 -25.02 -41.51 27.22
CA LYS A 5 -25.27 -41.71 28.65
C LYS A 5 -24.65 -40.58 29.46
N LEU A 6 -25.42 -40.01 30.37
CA LEU A 6 -24.96 -39.07 31.38
C LEU A 6 -24.91 -39.76 32.72
N GLY A 7 -23.88 -39.41 33.53
CA GLY A 7 -23.81 -39.85 34.89
C GLY A 7 -24.72 -39.06 35.82
N ARG A 8 -24.50 -39.19 37.12
CA ARG A 8 -25.25 -38.45 38.14
C ARG A 8 -24.79 -37.01 38.21
N SER A 9 -25.71 -36.05 38.43
CA SER A 9 -25.38 -34.66 38.63
C SER A 9 -25.01 -34.39 40.10
N PHE A 10 -24.04 -33.52 40.31
CA PHE A 10 -23.68 -33.03 41.65
C PHE A 10 -24.62 -31.94 42.13
N ALA A 11 -24.97 -32.01 43.41
CA ALA A 11 -25.36 -30.84 44.16
C ALA A 11 -24.08 -30.09 44.59
N ARG A 12 -24.02 -28.78 44.28
CA ARG A 12 -22.88 -27.89 44.47
C ARG A 12 -22.24 -28.07 45.86
N SER A 13 -20.94 -28.26 45.91
CA SER A 13 -20.00 -27.86 46.97
C SER A 13 -19.56 -28.83 48.03
N SER A 14 -20.09 -30.00 48.26
CA SER A 14 -19.56 -30.86 49.32
C SER A 14 -19.24 -32.30 48.96
N ASP A 15 -19.68 -32.76 47.80
CA ASP A 15 -19.48 -34.18 47.45
C ASP A 15 -18.48 -34.31 46.32
N TYR A 16 -17.30 -34.74 46.67
CA TYR A 16 -16.24 -35.12 45.70
C TYR A 16 -16.52 -36.45 44.99
N ASP A 17 -17.59 -37.11 45.35
CA ASP A 17 -17.96 -38.41 44.81
C ASP A 17 -19.18 -38.31 43.88
N ALA A 18 -18.93 -38.33 42.58
CA ALA A 18 -19.96 -38.32 41.55
C ALA A 18 -20.90 -39.55 41.60
N MET A 19 -20.53 -40.55 42.34
CA MET A 19 -21.26 -41.81 42.48
C MET A 19 -22.01 -41.92 43.81
N GLY A 20 -22.01 -40.87 44.62
CA GLY A 20 -22.68 -40.84 45.93
C GLY A 20 -24.18 -41.07 45.86
N ALA A 21 -24.78 -41.59 46.93
CA ALA A 21 -26.20 -41.95 47.00
C ALA A 21 -27.15 -40.74 46.83
N GLN A 22 -26.65 -39.52 47.07
CA GLN A 22 -27.45 -38.29 46.98
C GLN A 22 -27.48 -37.64 45.58
N THR A 23 -26.71 -38.16 44.63
CA THR A 23 -26.68 -37.61 43.28
C THR A 23 -27.87 -38.14 42.47
N LYS A 24 -28.61 -37.23 41.82
CA LYS A 24 -29.72 -37.57 40.93
C LYS A 24 -29.20 -37.97 39.54
N PHE A 25 -29.79 -39.00 38.97
CA PHE A 25 -29.61 -39.34 37.57
C PHE A 25 -30.23 -38.24 36.71
N VAL A 26 -29.43 -37.70 35.77
CA VAL A 26 -29.88 -36.77 34.76
C VAL A 26 -30.11 -37.56 33.46
N GLN A 27 -31.28 -37.45 32.88
CA GLN A 27 -31.55 -38.05 31.56
C GLN A 27 -30.69 -37.39 30.49
N CYS A 28 -30.25 -38.20 29.52
CA CYS A 28 -29.54 -37.69 28.38
C CYS A 28 -30.48 -36.77 27.58
N PRO A 29 -30.10 -35.51 27.28
CA PRO A 29 -30.93 -34.63 26.53
C PRO A 29 -31.22 -35.19 25.12
N GLU A 30 -32.43 -34.99 24.66
CA GLU A 30 -32.81 -35.37 23.31
C GLU A 30 -32.24 -34.38 22.32
N GLY A 31 -31.63 -34.88 21.22
CA GLY A 31 -31.04 -34.06 20.17
C GLY A 31 -29.53 -33.89 20.24
N GLU A 32 -29.04 -32.95 19.51
CA GLU A 32 -27.60 -32.61 19.46
C GLU A 32 -27.21 -31.64 20.58
N LEU A 33 -26.23 -32.06 21.42
CA LEU A 33 -25.69 -31.21 22.49
C LEU A 33 -24.77 -30.13 21.98
N GLN A 34 -24.26 -30.26 20.75
CA GLN A 34 -23.41 -29.28 20.10
C GLN A 34 -24.14 -28.69 18.90
N LYS A 35 -24.33 -27.37 18.93
CA LYS A 35 -24.88 -26.67 17.77
C LYS A 35 -23.76 -26.48 16.77
N ARG A 36 -23.93 -27.02 15.57
CA ARG A 36 -23.03 -26.71 14.46
C ARG A 36 -23.18 -25.23 14.10
N LYS A 37 -22.08 -24.51 14.11
CA LYS A 37 -22.01 -23.12 13.69
C LYS A 37 -20.99 -23.02 12.56
N GLU A 38 -21.43 -22.53 11.41
CA GLU A 38 -20.50 -22.16 10.35
C GLU A 38 -19.93 -20.78 10.68
N VAL A 39 -18.63 -20.67 10.65
CA VAL A 39 -17.91 -19.41 10.84
C VAL A 39 -17.05 -19.21 9.60
N VAL A 40 -17.29 -18.10 8.91
CA VAL A 40 -16.50 -17.69 7.74
C VAL A 40 -15.37 -16.81 8.24
N HIS A 41 -14.14 -17.20 7.93
CA HIS A 41 -12.94 -16.42 8.19
C HIS A 41 -12.37 -15.92 6.87
N THR A 42 -12.13 -14.62 6.78
CA THR A 42 -11.39 -14.02 5.67
C THR A 42 -9.92 -13.93 6.07
N VAL A 43 -9.07 -14.62 5.33
CA VAL A 43 -7.61 -14.66 5.57
C VAL A 43 -6.88 -14.49 4.24
N SER A 44 -5.71 -13.87 4.28
CA SER A 44 -4.85 -13.78 3.10
C SER A 44 -4.06 -15.08 2.90
N LEU A 45 -3.69 -15.39 1.66
CA LEU A 45 -2.82 -16.53 1.37
C LEU A 45 -1.49 -16.43 2.11
N HIS A 46 -0.95 -15.22 2.25
CA HIS A 46 0.28 -14.97 2.99
C HIS A 46 0.15 -15.36 4.47
N GLU A 47 -0.96 -15.04 5.13
CA GLU A 47 -1.20 -15.46 6.52
C GLU A 47 -1.22 -16.99 6.67
N ILE A 48 -1.83 -17.69 5.70
CA ILE A 48 -1.84 -19.15 5.68
C ILE A 48 -0.42 -19.70 5.48
N ASP A 49 0.36 -19.11 4.58
CA ASP A 49 1.76 -19.47 4.33
C ASP A 49 2.61 -19.30 5.59
N VAL A 50 2.47 -18.17 6.29
CA VAL A 50 3.21 -17.89 7.55
C VAL A 50 2.85 -18.89 8.64
N ILE A 51 1.56 -19.20 8.83
CA ILE A 51 1.10 -20.16 9.82
C ILE A 51 1.71 -21.54 9.55
N ASN A 52 1.79 -21.97 8.30
CA ASN A 52 2.27 -23.30 7.92
C ASN A 52 3.79 -23.39 7.74
N SER A 53 4.49 -22.26 7.63
CA SER A 53 5.95 -22.23 7.41
C SER A 53 6.77 -22.55 8.67
N ARG A 54 6.19 -22.38 9.87
CA ARG A 54 6.90 -22.52 11.15
C ARG A 54 6.06 -23.30 12.16
N GLN A 55 6.73 -23.99 13.10
CA GLN A 55 6.06 -24.69 14.22
C GLN A 55 5.22 -23.76 15.12
N GLN A 56 5.55 -22.45 15.15
CA GLN A 56 4.83 -21.40 15.87
C GLN A 56 4.38 -20.27 14.94
N GLY A 57 3.97 -20.61 13.73
CA GLY A 57 3.62 -19.64 12.69
C GLY A 57 2.53 -18.65 13.11
N PHE A 58 1.60 -19.07 13.96
CA PHE A 58 0.58 -18.18 14.52
C PHE A 58 1.18 -17.04 15.36
N LEU A 59 2.23 -17.29 16.14
CA LEU A 59 2.92 -16.26 16.91
C LEU A 59 3.73 -15.32 16.02
N ALA A 60 4.24 -15.79 14.87
CA ALA A 60 4.99 -14.97 13.93
C ALA A 60 4.14 -13.85 13.30
N LEU A 61 2.83 -14.06 13.14
CA LEU A 61 1.91 -13.02 12.67
C LEU A 61 1.85 -11.80 13.59
N PHE A 62 1.97 -12.03 14.89
CA PHE A 62 1.95 -10.96 15.90
C PHE A 62 3.32 -10.33 16.13
N ALA A 63 4.39 -11.07 15.89
CA ALA A 63 5.76 -10.58 16.08
C ALA A 63 6.29 -9.75 14.87
N GLY A 64 5.57 -9.75 13.75
CA GLY A 64 6.00 -9.04 12.53
C GLY A 64 7.24 -9.65 11.83
N ASP A 65 7.82 -10.72 12.37
CA ASP A 65 8.97 -11.43 11.82
C ASP A 65 8.50 -12.63 10.99
N THR A 66 8.12 -12.37 9.75
CA THR A 66 7.63 -13.41 8.85
C THR A 66 8.75 -14.26 8.25
N GLY A 67 9.98 -13.77 8.20
CA GLY A 67 11.11 -14.46 7.57
C GLY A 67 10.83 -14.88 6.12
N GLU A 68 11.76 -15.56 5.50
CA GLU A 68 11.60 -16.09 4.15
C GLU A 68 10.77 -17.39 4.17
N ILE A 69 9.70 -17.41 3.39
CA ILE A 69 8.83 -18.58 3.24
C ILE A 69 9.34 -19.43 2.07
N LYS A 70 9.56 -20.71 2.33
CA LYS A 70 10.03 -21.64 1.30
C LYS A 70 9.01 -21.77 0.16
N PRO A 71 9.45 -21.76 -1.12
CA PRO A 71 8.55 -21.85 -2.27
C PRO A 71 7.73 -23.14 -2.28
N GLU A 72 8.28 -24.26 -1.77
CA GLU A 72 7.55 -25.52 -1.70
C GLU A 72 6.33 -25.44 -0.76
N VAL A 73 6.43 -24.69 0.35
CA VAL A 73 5.31 -24.48 1.28
C VAL A 73 4.22 -23.68 0.59
N ARG A 74 4.56 -22.63 -0.16
CA ARG A 74 3.58 -21.84 -0.92
C ARG A 74 2.86 -22.68 -1.96
N GLU A 75 3.58 -23.52 -2.67
CA GLU A 75 2.98 -24.39 -3.69
C GLU A 75 2.03 -25.42 -3.08
N GLN A 76 2.41 -26.05 -1.97
CA GLN A 76 1.52 -26.96 -1.22
C GLN A 76 0.25 -26.25 -0.71
N ILE A 77 0.36 -25.02 -0.23
CA ILE A 77 -0.79 -24.24 0.22
C ILE A 77 -1.69 -23.87 -0.96
N ASN A 78 -1.13 -23.46 -2.09
CA ASN A 78 -1.87 -23.15 -3.29
C ASN A 78 -2.68 -24.37 -3.78
N GLN A 79 -2.08 -25.55 -3.78
CA GLN A 79 -2.77 -26.80 -4.14
C GLN A 79 -3.93 -27.10 -3.16
N LYS A 80 -3.68 -26.95 -1.85
CA LYS A 80 -4.74 -27.16 -0.85
C LYS A 80 -5.88 -26.16 -0.97
N VAL A 81 -5.58 -24.90 -1.26
CA VAL A 81 -6.61 -23.88 -1.47
C VAL A 81 -7.43 -24.17 -2.73
N ALA A 82 -6.79 -24.68 -3.78
CA ALA A 82 -7.48 -25.12 -4.99
C ALA A 82 -8.46 -26.30 -4.68
N GLU A 83 -8.00 -27.30 -3.91
CA GLU A 83 -8.85 -28.40 -3.43
C GLU A 83 -10.06 -27.88 -2.62
N TRP A 84 -9.83 -26.95 -1.69
CA TRP A 84 -10.92 -26.37 -0.89
C TRP A 84 -11.93 -25.59 -1.74
N ARG A 85 -11.46 -24.92 -2.80
CA ARG A 85 -12.33 -24.25 -3.76
C ARG A 85 -13.21 -25.26 -4.50
N GLU A 86 -12.63 -26.35 -4.99
CA GLU A 86 -13.37 -27.43 -5.67
C GLU A 86 -14.40 -28.10 -4.73
N GLU A 87 -14.05 -28.29 -3.48
CA GLU A 87 -14.95 -28.83 -2.45
C GLU A 87 -16.02 -27.84 -1.97
N GLY A 88 -16.01 -26.59 -2.44
CA GLY A 88 -16.92 -25.53 -2.00
C GLY A 88 -16.71 -25.05 -0.56
N LYS A 89 -15.55 -25.33 0.04
CA LYS A 89 -15.19 -24.91 1.41
C LYS A 89 -14.53 -23.53 1.47
N ALA A 90 -13.98 -23.06 0.37
CA ALA A 90 -13.32 -21.77 0.27
C ALA A 90 -13.70 -21.04 -1.02
N GLU A 91 -13.78 -19.72 -0.92
CA GLU A 91 -13.95 -18.82 -2.05
C GLU A 91 -12.73 -17.91 -2.13
N ILE A 92 -12.16 -17.75 -3.33
CA ILE A 92 -11.02 -16.88 -3.57
C ILE A 92 -11.54 -15.53 -4.04
N VAL A 93 -11.28 -14.51 -3.23
CA VAL A 93 -11.56 -13.11 -3.59
C VAL A 93 -10.26 -12.50 -4.11
N PRO A 94 -10.17 -12.14 -5.41
CA PRO A 94 -8.96 -11.55 -5.96
C PRO A 94 -8.69 -10.19 -5.32
N GLY A 95 -7.43 -9.96 -4.97
CA GLY A 95 -6.95 -8.66 -4.52
C GLY A 95 -6.52 -7.76 -5.68
N VAL A 96 -6.00 -6.58 -5.35
CA VAL A 96 -5.39 -5.65 -6.31
C VAL A 96 -3.91 -5.48 -5.95
N LEU A 97 -3.04 -5.73 -6.92
CA LEU A 97 -1.61 -5.42 -6.81
C LEU A 97 -1.33 -4.14 -7.59
N PHE A 98 -0.98 -3.08 -6.87
CA PHE A 98 -0.55 -1.81 -7.44
C PHE A 98 0.97 -1.70 -7.39
N ILE A 99 1.60 -1.44 -8.53
CA ILE A 99 3.06 -1.20 -8.63
C ILE A 99 3.26 0.17 -9.25
N ASP A 100 3.76 1.11 -8.44
CA ASP A 100 4.18 2.42 -8.91
C ASP A 100 5.61 2.36 -9.46
N GLU A 101 5.94 3.27 -10.39
CA GLU A 101 7.27 3.34 -11.04
C GLU A 101 7.74 1.97 -11.58
N VAL A 102 6.85 1.25 -12.26
CA VAL A 102 7.08 -0.15 -12.70
C VAL A 102 8.34 -0.32 -13.56
N HIS A 103 8.80 0.72 -14.24
CA HIS A 103 10.06 0.71 -15.01
C HIS A 103 11.31 0.48 -14.15
N MET A 104 11.18 0.54 -12.82
CA MET A 104 12.27 0.22 -11.89
C MET A 104 12.45 -1.28 -11.66
N LEU A 105 11.52 -2.12 -12.12
CA LEU A 105 11.63 -3.56 -12.03
C LEU A 105 12.64 -4.12 -13.06
N ASP A 106 13.31 -5.19 -12.67
CA ASP A 106 14.22 -5.92 -13.53
C ASP A 106 13.46 -6.90 -14.45
N ILE A 107 14.10 -7.34 -15.53
CA ILE A 107 13.50 -8.27 -16.51
C ILE A 107 13.00 -9.57 -15.86
N GLU A 108 13.67 -10.06 -14.82
CA GLU A 108 13.28 -11.26 -14.10
C GLU A 108 11.97 -11.09 -13.35
N CYS A 109 11.73 -9.88 -12.76
CA CYS A 109 10.47 -9.54 -12.13
C CYS A 109 9.31 -9.53 -13.12
N PHE A 110 9.52 -9.01 -14.33
CA PHE A 110 8.50 -9.03 -15.39
C PHE A 110 8.19 -10.46 -15.84
N SER A 111 9.19 -11.31 -15.96
CA SER A 111 9.01 -12.74 -16.30
C SER A 111 8.22 -13.48 -15.22
N PHE A 112 8.46 -13.13 -13.95
CA PHE A 112 7.67 -13.66 -12.84
C PHE A 112 6.22 -13.19 -12.89
N LEU A 113 5.99 -11.89 -13.11
CA LEU A 113 4.64 -11.33 -13.22
C LEU A 113 3.84 -11.97 -14.36
N ASN A 114 4.44 -12.22 -15.51
CA ASN A 114 3.80 -12.90 -16.63
C ASN A 114 3.25 -14.27 -16.21
N ARG A 115 4.03 -15.08 -15.50
CA ARG A 115 3.59 -16.38 -15.00
C ARG A 115 2.55 -16.27 -13.89
N ALA A 116 2.73 -15.30 -12.98
CA ALA A 116 1.81 -15.08 -11.88
C ALA A 116 0.42 -14.68 -12.35
N LEU A 117 0.33 -13.88 -13.44
CA LEU A 117 -0.94 -13.44 -14.01
C LEU A 117 -1.73 -14.57 -14.71
N GLU A 118 -1.08 -15.66 -15.07
CA GLU A 118 -1.72 -16.84 -15.68
C GLU A 118 -2.38 -17.77 -14.63
N SER A 119 -2.12 -17.53 -13.34
CA SER A 119 -2.71 -18.31 -12.25
C SER A 119 -4.17 -17.95 -12.02
N ASP A 120 -4.99 -18.94 -11.70
CA ASP A 120 -6.40 -18.76 -11.28
C ASP A 120 -6.55 -17.89 -10.02
N MET A 121 -5.50 -17.75 -9.24
CA MET A 121 -5.45 -16.95 -8.01
C MET A 121 -4.82 -15.57 -8.22
N ALA A 122 -4.62 -15.17 -9.47
CA ALA A 122 -3.96 -13.91 -9.79
C ALA A 122 -4.75 -12.70 -9.29
N PRO A 123 -4.08 -11.69 -8.69
CA PRO A 123 -4.71 -10.41 -8.37
C PRO A 123 -4.95 -9.58 -9.64
N VAL A 124 -5.81 -8.58 -9.54
CA VAL A 124 -5.89 -7.52 -10.55
C VAL A 124 -4.62 -6.68 -10.48
N LEU A 125 -3.90 -6.58 -11.59
CA LEU A 125 -2.63 -5.86 -11.66
C LEU A 125 -2.87 -4.43 -12.18
N VAL A 126 -2.40 -3.44 -11.44
CA VAL A 126 -2.39 -2.02 -11.83
C VAL A 126 -0.94 -1.52 -11.78
N LEU A 127 -0.45 -1.06 -12.91
CA LEU A 127 0.93 -0.57 -13.07
C LEU A 127 0.89 0.93 -13.37
N ALA A 128 1.80 1.69 -12.76
CA ALA A 128 1.98 3.10 -13.08
C ALA A 128 3.41 3.39 -13.52
N THR A 129 3.57 4.24 -14.54
CA THR A 129 4.87 4.70 -15.02
C THR A 129 4.76 6.08 -15.66
N ASN A 130 5.82 6.86 -15.55
CA ASN A 130 5.98 8.16 -16.19
C ASN A 130 7.00 8.13 -17.35
N ARG A 131 7.50 6.94 -17.72
CA ARG A 131 8.53 6.80 -18.76
C ARG A 131 7.92 6.61 -20.15
N GLY A 132 8.58 7.22 -21.13
CA GLY A 132 8.34 6.96 -22.54
C GLY A 132 9.15 5.74 -23.03
N ILE A 133 9.89 5.88 -24.13
CA ILE A 133 10.80 4.84 -24.61
C ILE A 133 12.05 4.86 -23.71
N THR A 134 12.29 3.77 -23.00
CA THR A 134 13.42 3.65 -22.08
C THR A 134 13.95 2.22 -22.06
N ARG A 135 15.18 2.07 -21.55
CA ARG A 135 15.83 0.78 -21.45
C ARG A 135 15.23 -0.03 -20.30
N ILE A 136 14.94 -1.30 -20.56
CA ILE A 136 14.51 -2.24 -19.52
C ILE A 136 15.69 -2.48 -18.58
N ARG A 137 15.45 -2.32 -17.28
CA ARG A 137 16.48 -2.55 -16.27
C ARG A 137 17.02 -3.98 -16.33
N GLY A 138 18.34 -4.12 -16.22
CA GLY A 138 19.03 -5.42 -16.37
C GLY A 138 19.27 -5.86 -17.82
N THR A 139 18.87 -5.08 -18.82
CA THR A 139 19.07 -5.40 -20.24
C THR A 139 19.62 -4.21 -21.04
N ASN A 140 20.03 -4.43 -22.28
CA ASN A 140 20.38 -3.37 -23.22
C ASN A 140 19.25 -3.05 -24.22
N TYR A 141 18.06 -3.57 -23.98
CA TYR A 141 16.92 -3.44 -24.86
C TYR A 141 16.03 -2.25 -24.48
N ASN A 142 15.69 -1.40 -25.46
CA ASN A 142 14.76 -0.29 -25.29
C ASN A 142 13.34 -0.76 -25.59
N SER A 143 12.40 -0.42 -24.70
CA SER A 143 10.99 -0.76 -24.85
C SER A 143 10.11 0.44 -24.47
N PRO A 144 8.90 0.54 -25.02
CA PRO A 144 7.92 1.50 -24.53
C PRO A 144 7.68 1.31 -23.03
N HIS A 145 7.66 2.39 -22.31
CA HIS A 145 7.43 2.43 -20.86
C HIS A 145 8.44 1.66 -19.99
N GLY A 146 9.52 1.11 -20.58
CA GLY A 146 10.47 0.25 -19.87
C GLY A 146 9.91 -1.11 -19.48
N ILE A 147 8.87 -1.56 -20.16
CA ILE A 147 8.16 -2.82 -19.90
C ILE A 147 8.41 -3.74 -21.11
N PRO A 148 8.68 -5.06 -20.90
CA PRO A 148 8.81 -6.01 -22.01
C PRO A 148 7.53 -6.06 -22.85
N ILE A 149 7.69 -6.20 -24.16
CA ILE A 149 6.56 -6.20 -25.11
C ILE A 149 5.57 -7.32 -24.78
N ASP A 150 6.05 -8.50 -24.39
CA ASP A 150 5.21 -9.64 -24.04
C ASP A 150 4.24 -9.36 -22.90
N LEU A 151 4.64 -8.54 -21.93
CA LEU A 151 3.75 -8.08 -20.87
C LEU A 151 2.86 -6.95 -21.35
N LEU A 152 3.42 -6.01 -22.13
CA LEU A 152 2.70 -4.83 -22.59
C LEU A 152 1.49 -5.20 -23.45
N ASP A 153 1.59 -6.23 -24.30
CA ASP A 153 0.51 -6.71 -25.15
C ASP A 153 -0.67 -7.31 -24.35
N ARG A 154 -0.45 -7.65 -23.09
CA ARG A 154 -1.48 -8.18 -22.19
C ARG A 154 -2.15 -7.11 -21.34
N LEU A 155 -1.69 -5.87 -21.39
CA LEU A 155 -2.13 -4.77 -20.53
C LEU A 155 -3.05 -3.80 -21.28
N LEU A 156 -4.03 -3.29 -20.56
CA LEU A 156 -4.83 -2.16 -21.01
C LEU A 156 -4.08 -0.86 -20.66
N ILE A 157 -3.61 -0.15 -21.68
CA ILE A 157 -2.85 1.08 -21.49
C ILE A 157 -3.81 2.27 -21.38
N ILE A 158 -3.75 2.98 -20.26
CA ILE A 158 -4.54 4.17 -19.98
C ILE A 158 -3.60 5.37 -19.91
N HIS A 159 -3.83 6.39 -20.72
CA HIS A 159 -3.09 7.64 -20.68
C HIS A 159 -3.77 8.64 -19.76
N THR A 160 -3.02 9.16 -18.80
CA THR A 160 -3.45 10.27 -17.96
C THR A 160 -3.18 11.61 -18.70
N LYS A 161 -4.09 12.56 -18.51
CA LYS A 161 -3.93 13.93 -19.04
C LYS A 161 -3.52 14.88 -17.92
N PRO A 162 -2.78 15.96 -18.22
CA PRO A 162 -2.56 17.03 -17.24
C PRO A 162 -3.89 17.63 -16.81
N TYR A 163 -3.99 18.04 -15.56
CA TYR A 163 -5.16 18.71 -15.03
C TYR A 163 -5.31 20.12 -15.60
N THR A 164 -6.56 20.54 -15.79
CA THR A 164 -6.91 21.93 -16.13
C THR A 164 -6.86 22.81 -14.87
N GLU A 165 -6.86 24.14 -15.07
CA GLU A 165 -6.84 25.08 -13.95
C GLU A 165 -8.03 24.91 -12.99
N THR A 166 -9.22 24.61 -13.54
CA THR A 166 -10.43 24.35 -12.75
C THR A 166 -10.29 23.09 -11.90
N GLU A 167 -9.80 22.01 -12.51
CA GLU A 167 -9.57 20.73 -11.80
C GLU A 167 -8.49 20.85 -10.71
N VAL A 168 -7.42 21.63 -10.96
CA VAL A 168 -6.41 21.93 -9.94
C VAL A 168 -7.01 22.67 -8.76
N GLY A 169 -7.90 23.65 -9.03
CA GLY A 169 -8.63 24.36 -7.98
C GLY A 169 -9.50 23.44 -7.13
N GLU A 170 -10.25 22.54 -7.75
CA GLU A 170 -11.09 21.55 -7.05
C GLU A 170 -10.25 20.58 -6.21
N ILE A 171 -9.10 20.11 -6.74
CA ILE A 171 -8.18 19.24 -5.99
C ILE A 171 -7.62 19.96 -4.75
N LEU A 172 -7.28 21.25 -4.89
CA LEU A 172 -6.78 22.04 -3.77
C LEU A 172 -7.87 22.26 -2.70
N ASP A 173 -9.14 22.44 -3.09
CA ASP A 173 -10.26 22.52 -2.15
C ASP A 173 -10.41 21.23 -1.35
N ILE A 174 -10.45 20.07 -2.01
CA ILE A 174 -10.54 18.76 -1.34
C ILE A 174 -9.36 18.58 -0.35
N ARG A 175 -8.16 19.00 -0.73
CA ARG A 175 -7.00 18.92 0.17
C ARG A 175 -7.08 19.87 1.34
N CYS A 176 -7.63 21.07 1.15
CA CYS A 176 -7.87 22.01 2.24
C CYS A 176 -8.90 21.49 3.23
N GLU A 177 -9.97 20.87 2.73
CA GLU A 177 -10.98 20.22 3.59
C GLU A 177 -10.38 19.06 4.41
N GLU A 178 -9.50 18.23 3.79
CA GLU A 178 -8.83 17.13 4.50
C GLU A 178 -7.84 17.58 5.58
N GLU A 179 -7.22 18.75 5.39
CA GLU A 179 -6.23 19.30 6.32
C GLU A 179 -6.84 20.33 7.30
N ASP A 180 -8.16 20.51 7.28
CA ASP A 180 -8.91 21.50 8.09
C ASP A 180 -8.33 22.92 7.94
N VAL A 181 -8.01 23.33 6.70
CA VAL A 181 -7.46 24.65 6.38
C VAL A 181 -8.45 25.48 5.59
N GLU A 182 -8.81 26.65 6.12
CA GLU A 182 -9.65 27.61 5.42
C GLU A 182 -8.79 28.56 4.58
N LEU A 183 -9.10 28.67 3.29
CA LEU A 183 -8.45 29.59 2.35
C LEU A 183 -9.38 30.73 1.97
N THR A 184 -8.82 31.93 1.84
CA THR A 184 -9.53 33.04 1.20
C THR A 184 -9.61 32.81 -0.33
N ASP A 185 -10.61 33.40 -1.01
CA ASP A 185 -10.76 33.28 -2.46
C ASP A 185 -9.48 33.72 -3.21
N GLY A 186 -8.85 34.79 -2.77
CA GLY A 186 -7.58 35.27 -3.33
C GLY A 186 -6.41 34.32 -3.08
N GLY A 187 -6.41 33.65 -1.91
CA GLY A 187 -5.45 32.60 -1.58
C GLY A 187 -5.59 31.38 -2.48
N LYS A 188 -6.81 30.91 -2.71
CA LYS A 188 -7.12 29.80 -3.60
C LYS A 188 -6.68 30.10 -5.04
N GLU A 189 -7.03 31.27 -5.57
CA GLU A 189 -6.64 31.67 -6.91
C GLU A 189 -5.10 31.70 -7.11
N LEU A 190 -4.38 32.23 -6.10
CA LEU A 190 -2.92 32.25 -6.13
C LEU A 190 -2.31 30.84 -6.06
N LEU A 191 -2.82 29.99 -5.19
CA LEU A 191 -2.36 28.58 -5.07
C LEU A 191 -2.62 27.79 -6.37
N THR A 192 -3.76 27.99 -7.01
CA THR A 192 -4.11 27.38 -8.28
C THR A 192 -3.10 27.79 -9.37
N LYS A 193 -2.77 29.08 -9.47
CA LYS A 193 -1.75 29.57 -10.39
C LYS A 193 -0.37 28.95 -10.10
N ILE A 194 0.03 28.89 -8.85
CA ILE A 194 1.29 28.23 -8.45
C ILE A 194 1.27 26.75 -8.83
N GLY A 195 0.15 26.05 -8.63
CA GLY A 195 -0.02 24.66 -9.01
C GLY A 195 0.15 24.40 -10.50
N MET A 196 -0.32 25.31 -11.32
CA MET A 196 -0.16 25.27 -12.78
C MET A 196 1.26 25.61 -13.26
N GLU A 197 1.90 26.59 -12.66
CA GLU A 197 3.24 27.06 -13.08
C GLU A 197 4.38 26.17 -12.55
N CYS A 198 4.30 25.73 -11.30
CA CYS A 198 5.33 24.91 -10.66
C CYS A 198 4.99 23.42 -10.72
N SER A 199 4.10 22.97 -9.85
CA SER A 199 3.50 21.65 -9.84
C SER A 199 2.36 21.57 -8.82
N LEU A 200 1.39 20.70 -9.07
CA LEU A 200 0.30 20.45 -8.12
C LEU A 200 0.84 19.95 -6.76
N ARG A 201 1.84 19.07 -6.77
CA ARG A 201 2.48 18.56 -5.54
C ARG A 201 3.06 19.69 -4.68
N TYR A 202 3.74 20.65 -5.32
CA TYR A 202 4.29 21.81 -4.64
C TYR A 202 3.20 22.67 -4.00
N ALA A 203 2.11 22.94 -4.73
CA ALA A 203 0.96 23.70 -4.22
C ALA A 203 0.30 23.00 -3.02
N ILE A 204 0.12 21.68 -3.08
CA ILE A 204 -0.40 20.88 -1.96
C ILE A 204 0.49 21.01 -0.71
N HIS A 205 1.81 20.89 -0.84
CA HIS A 205 2.73 21.05 0.30
C HIS A 205 2.73 22.47 0.88
N MET A 206 2.34 23.45 0.09
CA MET A 206 2.22 24.83 0.60
C MET A 206 1.01 25.03 1.51
N ILE A 207 -0.05 24.24 1.39
CA ILE A 207 -1.29 24.39 2.19
C ILE A 207 -0.96 24.31 3.67
N SER A 208 -0.40 23.20 4.13
CA SER A 208 -0.08 22.97 5.54
C SER A 208 0.92 24.00 6.07
N THR A 209 1.93 24.36 5.26
CA THR A 209 2.92 25.36 5.65
C THR A 209 2.34 26.78 5.70
N ALA A 210 1.42 27.12 4.81
CA ALA A 210 0.72 28.40 4.83
C ALA A 210 -0.24 28.50 6.03
N ALA A 211 -0.90 27.40 6.39
CA ALA A 211 -1.71 27.30 7.61
C ALA A 211 -0.88 27.61 8.88
N LEU A 212 0.35 27.06 8.96
CA LEU A 212 1.26 27.38 10.09
C LEU A 212 1.66 28.85 10.13
N VAL A 213 1.85 29.50 8.98
CA VAL A 213 2.16 30.93 8.90
C VAL A 213 0.94 31.76 9.31
N ALA A 214 -0.27 31.40 8.86
CA ALA A 214 -1.51 32.05 9.26
C ALA A 214 -1.76 31.91 10.77
N ALA A 215 -1.56 30.71 11.34
CA ALA A 215 -1.66 30.47 12.77
C ALA A 215 -0.67 31.32 13.58
N LYS A 216 0.56 31.53 13.08
CA LYS A 216 1.55 32.42 13.69
C LYS A 216 1.09 33.88 13.69
N ARG A 217 0.31 34.27 12.69
CA ARG A 217 -0.35 35.59 12.59
C ARG A 217 -1.63 35.66 13.42
N LYS A 218 -2.09 34.54 14.02
CA LYS A 218 -3.35 34.36 14.73
C LYS A 218 -4.60 34.58 13.85
N SER A 219 -4.50 34.20 12.57
CA SER A 219 -5.62 34.16 11.64
C SER A 219 -6.15 32.74 11.54
N ALA A 220 -7.46 32.56 11.43
CA ALA A 220 -8.06 31.27 11.13
C ALA A 220 -7.92 30.92 9.65
N GLU A 221 -7.99 31.91 8.79
CA GLU A 221 -7.91 31.75 7.33
C GLU A 221 -6.53 32.08 6.79
N VAL A 222 -6.11 31.32 5.77
CA VAL A 222 -4.89 31.54 5.01
C VAL A 222 -5.16 32.53 3.88
N ASP A 223 -4.34 33.58 3.82
CA ASP A 223 -4.48 34.64 2.83
C ASP A 223 -3.24 34.77 1.92
N VAL A 224 -3.34 35.57 0.88
CA VAL A 224 -2.29 35.83 -0.12
C VAL A 224 -0.90 36.15 0.50
N PRO A 225 -0.77 36.99 1.55
CA PRO A 225 0.52 37.28 2.14
C PRO A 225 1.17 36.06 2.79
N ASP A 226 0.39 35.13 3.35
CA ASP A 226 0.90 33.91 3.96
C ASP A 226 1.50 32.97 2.87
N ILE A 227 0.77 32.81 1.77
CA ILE A 227 1.21 32.02 0.63
C ILE A 227 2.48 32.63 -0.01
N ARG A 228 2.53 33.94 -0.20
CA ARG A 228 3.71 34.63 -0.75
C ARG A 228 4.93 34.43 0.16
N ARG A 229 4.74 34.45 1.46
CA ARG A 229 5.83 34.21 2.42
C ARG A 229 6.34 32.78 2.33
N VAL A 230 5.44 31.80 2.26
CA VAL A 230 5.82 30.38 2.07
C VAL A 230 6.54 30.19 0.75
N TYR A 231 6.03 30.78 -0.33
CA TYR A 231 6.64 30.71 -1.65
C TYR A 231 8.06 31.31 -1.69
N SER A 232 8.35 32.34 -0.89
CA SER A 232 9.70 32.88 -0.78
C SER A 232 10.66 32.03 0.05
N LEU A 233 10.13 31.23 0.98
CA LEU A 233 10.94 30.35 1.86
C LEU A 233 11.26 29.00 1.23
N PHE A 234 10.32 28.44 0.48
CA PHE A 234 10.45 27.12 -0.14
C PHE A 234 10.57 27.27 -1.66
N VAL A 235 11.69 26.85 -2.18
CA VAL A 235 11.94 26.88 -3.64
C VAL A 235 11.38 25.62 -4.29
N ASP A 236 10.74 25.80 -5.46
CA ASP A 236 10.35 24.70 -6.32
C ASP A 236 11.54 24.13 -7.11
N VAL A 237 11.33 23.03 -7.82
CA VAL A 237 12.40 22.35 -8.57
C VAL A 237 13.07 23.29 -9.58
N LYS A 238 12.27 24.10 -10.30
CA LYS A 238 12.81 25.01 -11.32
C LYS A 238 13.74 26.08 -10.71
N ARG A 239 13.29 26.72 -9.62
CA ARG A 239 14.09 27.73 -8.90
C ARG A 239 15.30 27.11 -8.23
N SER A 240 15.17 25.89 -7.69
CA SER A 240 16.30 25.16 -7.11
C SER A 240 17.35 24.82 -8.17
N THR A 241 16.92 24.37 -9.36
CA THR A 241 17.84 24.08 -10.48
C THR A 241 18.53 25.35 -10.98
N GLN A 242 17.78 26.46 -11.09
CA GLN A 242 18.35 27.74 -11.48
C GLN A 242 19.39 28.21 -10.44
N PHE A 243 19.07 28.13 -9.17
CA PHE A 243 20.02 28.46 -8.08
C PHE A 243 21.29 27.62 -8.17
N LEU A 244 21.17 26.31 -8.38
CA LEU A 244 22.31 25.40 -8.54
C LEU A 244 23.17 25.77 -9.75
N MET A 245 22.56 26.19 -10.87
CA MET A 245 23.30 26.62 -12.06
C MET A 245 24.05 27.95 -11.83
N GLU A 246 23.42 28.90 -11.12
CA GLU A 246 24.02 30.22 -10.82
C GLU A 246 25.17 30.11 -9.82
N TYR A 247 25.07 29.22 -8.84
CA TYR A 247 26.04 29.07 -7.74
C TYR A 247 26.84 27.77 -7.79
N GLN A 248 26.96 27.16 -8.97
CA GLN A 248 27.62 25.86 -9.13
C GLN A 248 29.05 25.84 -8.60
N SER A 249 29.76 26.94 -8.75
CA SER A 249 31.17 27.10 -8.28
C SER A 249 31.34 27.18 -6.74
N GLU A 250 30.25 27.40 -6.00
CA GLU A 250 30.27 27.49 -4.54
C GLU A 250 30.10 26.13 -3.86
N PHE A 251 29.68 25.08 -4.63
CA PHE A 251 29.51 23.73 -4.09
C PHE A 251 30.83 22.97 -4.13
N MET A 252 31.23 22.38 -2.98
CA MET A 252 32.46 21.62 -2.84
C MET A 252 32.46 20.27 -3.57
N PHE A 253 31.26 19.70 -3.80
CA PHE A 253 31.08 18.40 -4.46
C PHE A 253 30.10 18.57 -5.62
N ASN A 254 30.59 18.34 -6.84
CA ASN A 254 29.81 18.45 -8.05
C ASN A 254 30.09 17.22 -8.94
N GLU A 255 29.14 16.31 -9.04
CA GLU A 255 29.21 15.09 -9.86
C GLU A 255 28.69 15.36 -11.28
N VAL A 256 29.23 16.35 -11.99
CA VAL A 256 28.90 16.53 -13.41
C VAL A 256 29.78 15.58 -14.24
N PRO A 257 29.21 14.64 -15.00
CA PRO A 257 30.00 13.78 -15.90
C PRO A 257 30.71 14.64 -16.95
N GLY A 258 32.02 14.78 -16.86
CA GLY A 258 32.86 15.50 -17.81
C GLY A 258 33.60 16.73 -17.27
N GLY A 259 33.44 17.09 -16.01
CA GLY A 259 34.06 18.29 -15.43
C GLY A 259 35.27 18.03 -14.51
N SER A 260 36.16 17.10 -14.82
CA SER A 260 37.47 17.00 -14.14
C SER A 260 38.57 17.64 -15.01
N GLU A 261 38.54 18.92 -15.13
CA GLU A 261 39.80 19.67 -15.34
C GLU A 261 40.19 20.29 -14.00
N ASP A 262 41.12 19.65 -13.33
CA ASP A 262 41.78 20.18 -12.16
C ASP A 262 42.45 21.54 -12.52
N PRO A 263 42.11 22.65 -11.85
CA PRO A 263 42.78 23.94 -12.08
C PRO A 263 44.14 24.04 -11.39
N ALA A 264 44.80 22.93 -11.06
CA ALA A 264 46.09 22.93 -10.34
C ALA A 264 47.30 22.66 -11.22
N ASN A 265 47.24 22.93 -12.53
CA ASN A 265 48.41 22.88 -13.42
C ASN A 265 48.44 24.09 -14.39
N HIS A 266 48.66 25.26 -13.85
CA HIS A 266 49.36 26.35 -14.54
C HIS A 266 50.09 27.23 -13.54
#